data_b8884cca269c446df4958b485d8b13db
#
_entry.id   b8884cca269c446df4958b485d8b13db
#
_cell.length_a   1.000
_cell.length_b   1.000
_cell.length_c   1.000
_cell.angle_alpha   90.00
_cell.angle_beta   90.00
_cell.angle_gamma   90.00
#
_symmetry.space_group_name_H-M   'P 1'
#
loop_
_entity.id
_entity.type
_entity.pdbx_description
1 polymer ?
#
loop_
_entity_poly.entity_id
_entity_poly.type
_entity_poly.pdbx_seq_one_letter_code
_entity_poly.pdbx_strand_id
1 'polypeptide(L)'
;GDRVLPQGGISQAQIVYEVLTEGGITRYMAIFWDTMPEMIGPVRSARHYFLDFAMEYDAIYVHFGGSDYAKADIKKLKINDIDGLSHGNAFWDITNDPKNWQDSYTSGERVRKEAERLKYSTTPKKTFPFKYYDELTVPDGGQEAEEINIKFASSGSSCGYVYDSETRLYKRIRMGKPHMERNTGEQVAVRN
;
A
#
# COMPACT_ATOMS: atom_id res chain seq x y z
N GLY A 1 -9.13 14.58 0.46
CA GLY A 1 -8.60 15.90 0.50
C GLY A 1 -7.09 15.94 0.63
N ASP A 2 -6.49 17.04 0.22
CA ASP A 2 -5.03 17.19 0.13
C ASP A 2 -4.33 17.26 1.50
N ARG A 3 -5.07 17.46 2.60
CA ARG A 3 -4.53 17.54 3.98
C ARG A 3 -3.92 16.22 4.47
N VAL A 4 -4.35 15.11 3.94
CA VAL A 4 -3.86 13.78 4.35
C VAL A 4 -2.72 13.27 3.46
N LEU A 5 -2.42 13.98 2.40
CA LEU A 5 -1.29 13.70 1.52
C LEU A 5 -0.03 14.48 1.96
N PRO A 6 1.16 14.03 1.59
CA PRO A 6 1.43 12.77 0.88
C PRO A 6 1.12 11.53 1.73
N GLN A 7 1.06 10.35 1.09
CA GLN A 7 0.93 9.06 1.76
C GLN A 7 2.20 8.77 2.56
N GLY A 8 2.04 8.02 3.67
CA GLY A 8 3.15 7.54 4.48
C GLY A 8 3.36 6.04 4.34
N GLY A 9 4.62 5.63 4.37
CA GLY A 9 5.05 4.24 4.37
C GLY A 9 5.14 3.56 3.00
N ILE A 10 4.70 4.20 1.94
CA ILE A 10 4.59 3.55 0.63
C ILE A 10 5.97 3.25 0.01
N SER A 11 6.98 4.08 0.23
CA SER A 11 8.34 3.85 -0.25
C SER A 11 9.10 2.77 0.55
N GLN A 12 8.59 2.42 1.73
CA GLN A 12 9.16 1.41 2.62
C GLN A 12 8.50 0.03 2.43
N ALA A 13 7.47 -0.06 1.60
CA ALA A 13 6.84 -1.32 1.24
C ALA A 13 7.72 -2.11 0.26
N GLN A 14 7.78 -3.43 0.43
CA GLN A 14 8.49 -4.31 -0.49
C GLN A 14 7.74 -4.45 -1.82
N ILE A 15 6.40 -4.40 -1.77
CA ILE A 15 5.54 -4.44 -2.97
C ILE A 15 4.38 -3.47 -2.76
N VAL A 16 3.99 -2.77 -3.81
CA VAL A 16 2.79 -1.93 -3.85
C VAL A 16 1.94 -2.31 -5.06
N TYR A 17 0.75 -2.78 -4.81
CA TYR A 17 -0.27 -2.94 -5.83
C TYR A 17 -1.09 -1.66 -5.96
N GLU A 18 -1.21 -1.13 -7.15
CA GLU A 18 -2.14 -0.05 -7.45
C GLU A 18 -3.31 -0.59 -8.25
N VAL A 19 -4.51 -0.49 -7.71
CA VAL A 19 -5.71 -1.10 -8.26
C VAL A 19 -6.81 -0.05 -8.43
N LEU A 20 -7.47 -0.07 -9.58
CA LEU A 20 -8.62 0.79 -9.86
C LEU A 20 -9.78 0.46 -8.90
N THR A 21 -10.37 1.50 -8.35
CA THR A 21 -11.54 1.40 -7.46
C THR A 21 -12.71 2.25 -8.00
N GLU A 22 -13.72 2.47 -7.19
CA GLU A 22 -14.89 3.22 -7.57
C GLU A 22 -14.55 4.67 -7.95
N GLY A 23 -15.28 5.23 -8.90
CA GLY A 23 -15.13 6.63 -9.30
C GLY A 23 -13.88 6.94 -10.12
N GLY A 24 -13.23 5.94 -10.73
CA GLY A 24 -12.05 6.14 -11.56
C GLY A 24 -10.78 6.49 -10.78
N ILE A 25 -10.77 6.28 -9.46
CA ILE A 25 -9.60 6.47 -8.61
C ILE A 25 -8.90 5.16 -8.34
N THR A 26 -7.63 5.21 -7.96
CA THR A 26 -6.88 4.05 -7.53
C THR A 26 -6.68 4.02 -6.01
N ARG A 27 -6.45 2.82 -5.47
CA ARG A 27 -5.93 2.60 -4.13
C ARG A 27 -4.67 1.78 -4.19
N TYR A 28 -3.84 1.97 -3.19
CA TYR A 28 -2.64 1.18 -2.99
C TYR A 28 -2.88 0.09 -1.96
N MET A 29 -2.31 -1.07 -2.21
CA MET A 29 -2.11 -2.11 -1.21
C MET A 29 -0.62 -2.32 -1.08
N ALA A 30 -0.08 -1.93 0.05
CA ALA A 30 1.33 -2.02 0.37
C ALA A 30 1.59 -3.28 1.20
N ILE A 31 2.57 -4.08 0.80
CA ILE A 31 2.99 -5.31 1.48
C ILE A 31 4.31 -5.04 2.21
N PHE A 32 4.33 -5.34 3.50
CA PHE A 32 5.47 -5.17 4.38
C PHE A 32 5.83 -6.50 5.03
N TRP A 33 7.12 -6.87 5.07
CA TRP A 33 7.58 -8.06 5.80
C TRP A 33 8.86 -7.84 6.61
N ASP A 34 9.73 -6.90 6.23
CA ASP A 34 11.00 -6.64 6.92
C ASP A 34 11.17 -5.19 7.38
N THR A 35 10.18 -4.34 7.11
CA THR A 35 10.18 -2.94 7.51
C THR A 35 9.03 -2.62 8.47
N MET A 36 9.25 -1.64 9.33
CA MET A 36 8.27 -1.17 10.32
C MET A 36 8.10 0.35 10.20
N PRO A 37 7.39 0.85 9.17
CA PRO A 37 7.21 2.28 8.98
C PRO A 37 6.54 2.94 10.19
N GLU A 38 7.00 4.14 10.54
CA GLU A 38 6.44 4.93 11.64
C GLU A 38 5.02 5.42 11.34
N MET A 39 4.76 5.71 10.07
CA MET A 39 3.45 6.13 9.60
C MET A 39 3.10 5.37 8.32
N ILE A 40 1.92 4.74 8.31
CA ILE A 40 1.35 4.06 7.14
C ILE A 40 -0.05 4.62 6.91
N GLY A 41 -0.29 5.19 5.75
CA GLY A 41 -1.62 5.70 5.45
C GLY A 41 -1.66 6.83 4.41
N PRO A 42 -2.86 7.42 4.20
CA PRO A 42 -4.10 7.14 4.97
C PRO A 42 -4.65 5.74 4.67
N VAL A 43 -4.99 5.02 5.72
CA VAL A 43 -5.58 3.69 5.62
C VAL A 43 -7.04 3.80 5.21
N ARG A 44 -7.45 2.97 4.27
CA ARG A 44 -8.78 3.07 3.63
C ARG A 44 -9.56 1.77 3.75
N SER A 45 -10.83 1.88 3.36
CA SER A 45 -11.78 0.77 3.45
C SER A 45 -11.41 -0.40 2.56
N ALA A 46 -11.55 -1.60 3.10
CA ALA A 46 -11.36 -2.86 2.39
C ALA A 46 -12.29 -2.98 1.16
N ARG A 47 -11.78 -3.66 0.16
CA ARG A 47 -12.52 -4.12 -1.02
C ARG A 47 -12.20 -5.59 -1.25
N HIS A 48 -13.19 -6.36 -1.70
CA HIS A 48 -13.07 -7.81 -1.84
C HIS A 48 -11.93 -8.23 -2.77
N TYR A 49 -11.70 -7.51 -3.85
CA TYR A 49 -10.62 -7.82 -4.81
C TYR A 49 -9.20 -7.59 -4.29
N PHE A 50 -9.01 -6.92 -3.14
CA PHE A 50 -7.71 -6.85 -2.48
C PHE A 50 -7.40 -8.10 -1.65
N LEU A 51 -8.42 -8.91 -1.33
CA LEU A 51 -8.25 -10.09 -0.49
C LEU A 51 -7.42 -11.17 -1.17
N ASP A 52 -7.50 -11.26 -2.50
CA ASP A 52 -6.68 -12.21 -3.27
C ASP A 52 -5.19 -11.94 -3.07
N PHE A 53 -4.78 -10.66 -3.15
CA PHE A 53 -3.40 -10.27 -2.88
C PHE A 53 -3.00 -10.52 -1.41
N ALA A 54 -3.87 -10.22 -0.44
CA ALA A 54 -3.58 -10.50 0.97
C ALA A 54 -3.37 -12.00 1.22
N MET A 55 -4.21 -12.85 0.62
CA MET A 55 -4.10 -14.30 0.74
C MET A 55 -2.88 -14.87 0.02
N GLU A 56 -2.42 -14.25 -1.06
CA GLU A 56 -1.22 -14.65 -1.78
C GLU A 56 0.01 -14.64 -0.86
N TYR A 57 0.10 -13.65 0.02
CA TYR A 57 1.20 -13.47 0.97
C TYR A 57 0.92 -14.06 2.36
N ASP A 58 -0.24 -14.65 2.59
CA ASP A 58 -0.69 -15.04 3.96
C ASP A 58 -0.58 -13.84 4.94
N ALA A 59 -0.91 -12.66 4.43
CA ALA A 59 -0.72 -11.40 5.14
C ALA A 59 -1.85 -11.09 6.11
N ILE A 60 -1.53 -10.37 7.19
CA ILE A 60 -2.54 -9.71 8.02
C ILE A 60 -3.05 -8.49 7.25
N TYR A 61 -4.35 -8.47 6.96
CA TYR A 61 -4.97 -7.41 6.15
C TYR A 61 -5.39 -6.22 7.01
N VAL A 62 -4.71 -5.08 6.86
CA VAL A 62 -4.95 -3.86 7.62
C VAL A 62 -5.80 -2.89 6.80
N HIS A 63 -6.93 -2.46 7.35
CA HIS A 63 -7.87 -1.58 6.66
C HIS A 63 -8.70 -0.74 7.65
N PHE A 64 -9.42 0.26 7.17
CA PHE A 64 -10.32 1.07 7.99
C PHE A 64 -11.74 1.02 7.41
N GLY A 65 -12.58 0.18 7.99
CA GLY A 65 -13.88 -0.16 7.44
C GLY A 65 -13.81 -0.96 6.14
N GLY A 66 -14.95 -1.19 5.49
CA GLY A 66 -14.97 -1.96 4.26
C GLY A 66 -16.34 -1.97 3.59
N SER A 67 -16.38 -2.39 2.32
CA SER A 67 -17.64 -2.72 1.66
C SER A 67 -18.25 -3.97 2.29
N ASP A 68 -19.56 -4.14 2.17
CA ASP A 68 -20.25 -5.31 2.72
C ASP A 68 -19.74 -6.61 2.10
N TYR A 69 -19.42 -6.59 0.80
CA TYR A 69 -18.77 -7.73 0.12
C TYR A 69 -17.41 -8.07 0.74
N ALA A 70 -16.56 -7.05 0.98
CA ALA A 70 -15.26 -7.29 1.59
C ALA A 70 -15.38 -7.88 2.99
N LYS A 71 -16.27 -7.33 3.82
CA LYS A 71 -16.52 -7.84 5.18
C LYS A 71 -17.03 -9.28 5.20
N ALA A 72 -17.95 -9.60 4.27
CA ALA A 72 -18.47 -10.95 4.13
C ALA A 72 -17.39 -11.95 3.71
N ASP A 73 -16.53 -11.57 2.74
CA ASP A 73 -15.47 -12.43 2.25
C ASP A 73 -14.32 -12.57 3.27
N ILE A 74 -13.93 -11.53 3.99
CA ILE A 74 -12.97 -11.61 5.11
C ILE A 74 -13.42 -12.68 6.11
N LYS A 75 -14.69 -12.64 6.53
CA LYS A 75 -15.25 -13.61 7.45
C LYS A 75 -15.32 -15.03 6.85
N LYS A 76 -15.80 -15.16 5.61
CA LYS A 76 -15.96 -16.44 4.91
C LYS A 76 -14.61 -17.13 4.67
N LEU A 77 -13.60 -16.36 4.26
CA LEU A 77 -12.26 -16.85 3.94
C LEU A 77 -11.35 -16.95 5.17
N LYS A 78 -11.84 -16.48 6.34
CA LYS A 78 -11.11 -16.47 7.63
C LYS A 78 -9.77 -15.73 7.52
N ILE A 79 -9.78 -14.59 6.84
CA ILE A 79 -8.59 -13.75 6.70
C ILE A 79 -8.31 -13.07 8.03
N ASN A 80 -7.06 -13.12 8.49
CA ASN A 80 -6.62 -12.34 9.64
C ASN A 80 -6.63 -10.86 9.23
N ASP A 81 -7.49 -10.06 9.87
CA ASP A 81 -7.62 -8.64 9.55
C ASP A 81 -7.55 -7.75 10.80
N ILE A 82 -7.14 -6.51 10.59
CA ILE A 82 -7.16 -5.44 11.58
C ILE A 82 -7.98 -4.29 10.98
N ASP A 83 -9.26 -4.24 11.34
CA ASP A 83 -10.18 -3.17 10.93
C ASP A 83 -10.16 -2.03 11.94
N GLY A 84 -9.80 -0.82 11.51
CA GLY A 84 -9.76 0.38 12.36
C GLY A 84 -11.09 0.71 13.04
N LEU A 85 -12.23 0.27 12.50
CA LEU A 85 -13.53 0.44 13.15
C LEU A 85 -13.68 -0.44 14.41
N SER A 86 -13.00 -1.59 14.46
CA SER A 86 -13.05 -2.55 15.57
C SER A 86 -11.80 -2.51 16.44
N HIS A 87 -10.68 -2.06 15.88
CA HIS A 87 -9.34 -2.07 16.48
C HIS A 87 -8.72 -0.67 16.51
N GLY A 88 -9.52 0.34 16.94
CA GLY A 88 -9.14 1.76 16.91
C GLY A 88 -7.80 2.10 17.57
N ASN A 89 -7.36 1.32 18.59
CA ASN A 89 -6.07 1.53 19.25
C ASN A 89 -4.86 1.33 18.32
N ALA A 90 -5.03 0.59 17.22
CA ALA A 90 -3.99 0.41 16.22
C ALA A 90 -3.86 1.62 15.27
N PHE A 91 -4.77 2.59 15.35
CA PHE A 91 -4.84 3.73 14.44
C PHE A 91 -4.84 5.06 15.18
N TRP A 92 -4.62 6.13 14.44
CA TRP A 92 -4.84 7.52 14.88
C TRP A 92 -5.17 8.39 13.68
N ASP A 93 -5.86 9.48 13.91
CA ASP A 93 -6.13 10.49 12.90
C ASP A 93 -5.05 11.56 12.91
N ILE A 94 -4.53 11.94 11.75
CA ILE A 94 -3.47 12.93 11.63
C ILE A 94 -3.98 14.36 11.58
N THR A 95 -5.29 14.56 11.47
CA THR A 95 -5.94 15.87 11.56
C THR A 95 -6.84 15.93 12.79
N ASN A 96 -7.03 17.13 13.33
CA ASN A 96 -8.00 17.34 14.41
C ASN A 96 -9.40 17.70 13.88
N ASP A 97 -9.71 17.31 12.65
CA ASP A 97 -11.00 17.57 12.02
C ASP A 97 -11.91 16.34 12.14
N PRO A 98 -12.88 16.32 13.05
CA PRO A 98 -13.76 15.17 13.26
C PRO A 98 -14.66 14.87 12.05
N LYS A 99 -14.70 15.76 11.06
CA LYS A 99 -15.40 15.52 9.79
C LYS A 99 -14.51 14.90 8.73
N ASN A 100 -13.21 14.79 8.98
CA ASN A 100 -12.25 14.22 8.04
C ASN A 100 -12.05 12.73 8.33
N TRP A 101 -13.01 11.91 7.96
CA TRP A 101 -12.95 10.44 8.05
C TRP A 101 -11.90 9.79 7.12
N GLN A 102 -11.04 10.60 6.48
CA GLN A 102 -10.05 10.12 5.49
C GLN A 102 -8.60 10.17 5.97
N ASP A 103 -8.37 10.46 7.23
CA ASP A 103 -7.06 10.80 7.79
C ASP A 103 -6.50 9.79 8.79
N SER A 104 -7.11 8.61 8.85
CA SER A 104 -6.66 7.55 9.74
C SER A 104 -5.35 6.93 9.24
N TYR A 105 -4.38 6.87 10.12
CA TYR A 105 -3.05 6.30 9.94
C TYR A 105 -2.78 5.19 10.94
N THR A 106 -1.82 4.32 10.62
CA THR A 106 -1.26 3.32 11.51
C THR A 106 0.26 3.34 11.42
N SER A 107 0.92 2.43 12.15
CA SER A 107 2.36 2.17 12.03
C SER A 107 2.63 0.68 12.07
N GLY A 108 3.80 0.26 11.59
CA GLY A 108 4.23 -1.13 11.66
C GLY A 108 4.22 -1.66 13.11
N GLU A 109 4.68 -0.85 14.08
CA GLU A 109 4.66 -1.23 15.50
C GLU A 109 3.24 -1.43 16.04
N ARG A 110 2.30 -0.53 15.72
CA ARG A 110 0.91 -0.65 16.19
C ARG A 110 0.21 -1.88 15.60
N VAL A 111 0.44 -2.13 14.30
CA VAL A 111 -0.07 -3.34 13.63
C VAL A 111 0.48 -4.59 14.29
N ARG A 112 1.79 -4.65 14.57
CA ARG A 112 2.42 -5.79 15.23
C ARG A 112 1.84 -6.04 16.62
N LYS A 113 1.74 -5.00 17.46
CA LYS A 113 1.14 -5.09 18.79
C LYS A 113 -0.30 -5.60 18.75
N GLU A 114 -1.08 -5.12 17.79
CA GLU A 114 -2.47 -5.55 17.65
C GLU A 114 -2.56 -7.00 17.15
N ALA A 115 -1.70 -7.40 16.21
CA ALA A 115 -1.60 -8.78 15.75
C ALA A 115 -1.24 -9.74 16.89
N GLU A 116 -0.30 -9.36 17.75
CA GLU A 116 0.07 -10.12 18.96
C GLU A 116 -1.12 -10.26 19.92
N ARG A 117 -1.86 -9.17 20.17
CA ARG A 117 -3.08 -9.19 21.00
C ARG A 117 -4.15 -10.12 20.45
N LEU A 118 -4.32 -10.14 19.12
CA LEU A 118 -5.25 -11.00 18.40
C LEU A 118 -4.73 -12.43 18.22
N LYS A 119 -3.50 -12.71 18.62
CA LYS A 119 -2.82 -14.00 18.46
C LYS A 119 -2.67 -14.41 17.00
N TYR A 120 -2.51 -13.44 16.11
CA TYR A 120 -2.21 -13.70 14.71
C TYR A 120 -0.74 -14.07 14.55
N SER A 121 -0.46 -15.05 13.68
CA SER A 121 0.92 -15.35 13.30
C SER A 121 1.47 -14.19 12.45
N THR A 122 2.65 -13.71 12.79
CA THR A 122 3.41 -12.76 11.97
C THR A 122 4.39 -13.45 11.01
N THR A 123 4.44 -14.78 11.07
CA THR A 123 5.22 -15.58 10.14
C THR A 123 4.29 -16.19 9.10
N PRO A 124 4.45 -15.85 7.82
CA PRO A 124 3.62 -16.39 6.77
C PRO A 124 3.87 -17.89 6.61
N LYS A 125 2.82 -18.65 6.28
CA LYS A 125 2.90 -20.09 5.98
C LYS A 125 3.18 -20.36 4.51
N LYS A 126 3.10 -19.33 3.67
CA LYS A 126 3.33 -19.41 2.23
C LYS A 126 4.72 -18.89 1.88
N THR A 127 5.30 -19.43 0.83
CA THR A 127 6.48 -18.85 0.19
C THR A 127 6.08 -17.63 -0.62
N PHE A 128 6.93 -16.61 -0.65
CA PHE A 128 6.68 -15.44 -1.48
C PHE A 128 6.59 -15.81 -2.97
N PRO A 129 5.63 -15.23 -3.70
CA PRO A 129 5.41 -15.57 -5.11
C PRO A 129 6.52 -15.06 -6.02
N PHE A 130 7.31 -14.09 -5.56
CA PHE A 130 8.40 -13.49 -6.32
C PHE A 130 9.77 -13.91 -5.80
N LYS A 131 10.72 -14.03 -6.73
CA LYS A 131 12.14 -14.13 -6.43
C LYS A 131 12.80 -12.84 -6.85
N TYR A 132 13.76 -12.38 -6.07
CA TYR A 132 14.52 -11.18 -6.33
C TYR A 132 15.96 -11.56 -6.71
N TYR A 133 16.56 -10.77 -7.57
CA TYR A 133 18.01 -10.86 -7.79
C TYR A 133 18.72 -10.25 -6.57
N ASP A 134 19.84 -10.85 -6.17
CA ASP A 134 20.68 -10.37 -5.08
C ASP A 134 21.32 -9.02 -5.41
N GLU A 135 21.58 -8.79 -6.70
CA GLU A 135 22.15 -7.57 -7.23
C GLU A 135 21.20 -6.90 -8.22
N LEU A 136 21.41 -5.60 -8.44
CA LEU A 136 20.68 -4.85 -9.45
C LEU A 136 21.02 -5.37 -10.85
N THR A 137 20.14 -6.15 -11.42
CA THR A 137 20.30 -6.86 -12.68
C THR A 137 19.39 -6.27 -13.74
N VAL A 138 19.94 -6.01 -14.93
CA VAL A 138 19.14 -5.67 -16.11
C VAL A 138 18.76 -7.00 -16.79
N PRO A 139 17.47 -7.33 -16.91
CA PRO A 139 17.06 -8.56 -17.59
C PRO A 139 17.41 -8.53 -19.08
N ASP A 140 17.88 -9.66 -19.60
CA ASP A 140 18.12 -9.80 -21.03
C ASP A 140 16.82 -9.72 -21.84
N GLY A 141 16.87 -9.05 -23.00
CA GLY A 141 15.76 -9.01 -23.97
C GLY A 141 14.61 -8.06 -23.60
N GLY A 142 14.77 -7.23 -22.57
CA GLY A 142 13.85 -6.15 -22.25
C GLY A 142 13.92 -5.02 -23.27
N GLN A 143 12.84 -4.24 -23.38
CA GLN A 143 12.85 -2.97 -24.11
C GLN A 143 13.32 -1.86 -23.17
N GLU A 144 14.12 -0.94 -23.69
CA GLU A 144 14.47 0.27 -22.94
C GLU A 144 13.22 1.13 -22.73
N ALA A 145 13.00 1.57 -21.50
CA ALA A 145 11.89 2.43 -21.14
C ALA A 145 12.38 3.57 -20.24
N GLU A 146 12.65 4.72 -20.81
CA GLU A 146 13.01 5.93 -20.04
C GLU A 146 11.80 6.53 -19.33
N GLU A 147 10.61 6.38 -19.92
CA GLU A 147 9.35 6.87 -19.38
C GLU A 147 8.26 5.84 -19.57
N ILE A 148 7.47 5.61 -18.50
CA ILE A 148 6.32 4.72 -18.50
C ILE A 148 5.11 5.52 -18.03
N ASN A 149 4.04 5.52 -18.82
CA ASN A 149 2.78 6.18 -18.48
C ASN A 149 1.64 5.16 -18.42
N ILE A 150 0.94 5.12 -17.29
CA ILE A 150 -0.18 4.22 -17.04
C ILE A 150 -1.42 5.05 -16.75
N LYS A 151 -2.46 4.84 -17.55
CA LYS A 151 -3.77 5.46 -17.39
C LYS A 151 -4.77 4.40 -16.95
N PHE A 152 -5.26 4.50 -15.72
CA PHE A 152 -6.19 3.53 -15.14
C PHE A 152 -7.64 3.72 -15.61
N ALA A 153 -8.02 4.96 -15.93
CA ALA A 153 -9.36 5.30 -16.39
C ALA A 153 -9.31 6.45 -17.42
N SER A 154 -10.38 6.61 -18.19
CA SER A 154 -10.50 7.70 -19.18
C SER A 154 -10.44 9.08 -18.55
N SER A 155 -11.04 9.22 -17.37
CA SER A 155 -10.95 10.39 -16.49
C SER A 155 -10.62 9.88 -15.09
N GLY A 156 -9.55 10.37 -14.47
CA GLY A 156 -9.20 9.94 -13.10
C GLY A 156 -7.74 9.60 -12.95
N SER A 157 -7.45 8.51 -12.24
CA SER A 157 -6.09 8.18 -11.83
C SER A 157 -5.18 7.80 -12.98
N SER A 158 -4.00 8.41 -12.97
CA SER A 158 -2.88 8.04 -13.81
C SER A 158 -1.60 8.03 -12.99
N CYS A 159 -0.63 7.22 -13.38
CA CYS A 159 0.71 7.29 -12.85
C CYS A 159 1.74 7.18 -13.98
N GLY A 160 2.92 7.67 -13.71
CA GLY A 160 4.06 7.56 -14.59
C GLY A 160 5.29 7.21 -13.80
N TYR A 161 6.31 6.77 -14.51
CA TYR A 161 7.62 6.48 -13.99
C TYR A 161 8.66 7.05 -14.94
N VAL A 162 9.64 7.76 -14.41
CA VAL A 162 10.74 8.35 -15.16
C VAL A 162 12.03 7.73 -14.64
N TYR A 163 12.78 7.12 -15.53
CA TYR A 163 14.05 6.49 -15.18
C TYR A 163 15.10 7.53 -14.81
N ASP A 164 15.76 7.30 -13.72
CA ASP A 164 16.90 8.08 -13.23
C ASP A 164 18.16 7.23 -13.37
N SER A 165 19.01 7.58 -14.32
CA SER A 165 20.23 6.84 -14.63
C SER A 165 21.29 6.91 -13.52
N GLU A 166 21.28 7.94 -12.67
CA GLU A 166 22.22 8.08 -11.56
C GLU A 166 21.89 7.10 -10.44
N THR A 167 20.62 7.02 -10.07
CA THR A 167 20.14 6.11 -9.00
C THR A 167 19.75 4.72 -9.53
N ARG A 168 19.57 4.57 -10.85
CA ARG A 168 19.05 3.38 -11.52
C ARG A 168 17.67 2.95 -11.01
N LEU A 169 16.83 3.94 -10.67
CA LEU A 169 15.48 3.76 -10.16
C LEU A 169 14.50 4.49 -11.07
N TYR A 170 13.25 4.10 -11.02
CA TYR A 170 12.15 4.82 -11.63
C TYR A 170 11.49 5.76 -10.62
N LYS A 171 11.61 7.07 -10.82
CA LYS A 171 10.92 8.09 -10.03
C LYS A 171 9.44 8.14 -10.40
N ARG A 172 8.58 7.98 -9.40
CA ARG A 172 7.15 7.86 -9.63
C ARG A 172 6.47 9.23 -9.75
N ILE A 173 5.61 9.34 -10.75
CA ILE A 173 4.72 10.49 -10.99
C ILE A 173 3.28 10.04 -10.67
N ARG A 174 2.51 10.86 -9.98
CA ARG A 174 1.10 10.65 -9.69
C ARG A 174 0.29 11.86 -10.14
N MET A 175 -0.70 11.65 -11.04
CA MET A 175 -1.55 12.74 -11.56
C MET A 175 -0.72 13.92 -12.10
N GLY A 176 0.35 13.63 -12.86
CA GLY A 176 1.23 14.64 -13.46
C GLY A 176 2.18 15.36 -12.51
N LYS A 177 2.27 14.93 -11.24
CA LYS A 177 3.16 15.53 -10.22
C LYS A 177 4.05 14.47 -9.58
N PRO A 178 5.25 14.83 -9.08
CA PRO A 178 6.06 13.93 -8.27
C PRO A 178 5.24 13.30 -7.14
N HIS A 179 5.29 11.99 -7.00
CA HIS A 179 4.64 11.30 -5.90
C HIS A 179 5.55 11.30 -4.68
N MET A 180 5.23 12.15 -3.72
CA MET A 180 6.04 12.34 -2.51
C MET A 180 5.67 11.33 -1.42
N GLU A 181 6.65 10.94 -0.63
CA GLU A 181 6.52 10.10 0.57
C GLU A 181 6.49 10.97 1.83
N ARG A 182 5.58 10.71 2.75
CA ARG A 182 5.44 11.51 3.98
C ARG A 182 6.58 11.32 4.96
N ASN A 183 7.01 10.08 5.18
CA ASN A 183 8.00 9.75 6.23
C ASN A 183 9.39 10.29 5.88
N THR A 184 9.74 10.26 4.60
CA THR A 184 11.08 10.67 4.13
C THR A 184 11.11 12.08 3.54
N GLY A 185 9.97 12.59 3.08
CA GLY A 185 9.90 13.83 2.30
C GLY A 185 10.47 13.73 0.88
N GLU A 186 10.82 12.52 0.43
CA GLU A 186 11.41 12.26 -0.87
C GLU A 186 10.37 11.81 -1.89
N GLN A 187 10.72 11.86 -3.16
CA GLN A 187 9.91 11.29 -4.23
C GLN A 187 9.99 9.77 -4.19
N VAL A 188 8.83 9.11 -4.26
CA VAL A 188 8.74 7.65 -4.35
C VAL A 188 9.50 7.17 -5.59
N ALA A 189 10.40 6.22 -5.39
CA ALA A 189 11.15 5.57 -6.45
C ALA A 189 11.04 4.05 -6.31
N VAL A 190 11.04 3.36 -7.44
CA VAL A 190 10.94 1.90 -7.52
C VAL A 190 12.08 1.32 -8.35
N ARG A 191 12.43 0.08 -8.09
CA ARG A 191 13.37 -0.69 -8.91
C ARG A 191 12.67 -1.15 -10.20
N ASN A 192 13.49 -1.32 -11.26
CA ASN A 192 13.02 -1.97 -12.49
C ASN A 192 13.06 -3.50 -12.34
#